data_85f119797ee78b241278365d96d8401b
#
_entry.id   85f119797ee78b241278365d96d8401b
#
_cell.length_a   1.000
_cell.length_b   1.000
_cell.length_c   1.000
_cell.angle_alpha   90.00
_cell.angle_beta   90.00
_cell.angle_gamma   90.00
#
_symmetry.space_group_name_H-M   'P 1'
#
loop_
_entity.id
_entity.type
_entity.pdbx_description
1 polymer ?
#
loop_
_entity_poly.entity_id
_entity_poly.type
_entity_poly.pdbx_seq_one_letter_code
_entity_poly.pdbx_strand_id
1 'polypeptide(L)'
;MDAALRELHEEVGVELPESSVLGLLDDYPTRSGYVITPVVIWGGGRLDPSPAPDEVVAVYRVGLHQLQREDSPRFISIPESPRPVVQIPLGNDLIHAPTGAVLLQLRWLCLEGRHDPVDDLEQPLFAWK
;
A
#
# COMPACT_ATOMS: atom_id res chain seq x y z
N MET A 1 -4.93 15.07 -3.53
CA MET A 1 -3.75 14.83 -4.38
C MET A 1 -2.58 15.72 -4.01
N ASP A 2 -2.82 17.00 -3.78
CA ASP A 2 -1.76 17.92 -3.35
C ASP A 2 -1.09 17.48 -2.06
N ALA A 3 -1.88 16.95 -1.12
CA ALA A 3 -1.34 16.46 0.14
C ALA A 3 -0.37 15.28 -0.06
N ALA A 4 -0.70 14.35 -0.95
CA ALA A 4 0.16 13.19 -1.21
C ALA A 4 1.50 13.61 -1.82
N LEU A 5 1.48 14.53 -2.77
CA LEU A 5 2.70 15.06 -3.41
C LEU A 5 3.55 15.85 -2.40
N ARG A 6 2.89 16.64 -1.56
CA ARG A 6 3.57 17.42 -0.53
C ARG A 6 4.24 16.50 0.50
N GLU A 7 3.54 15.49 0.97
CA GLU A 7 4.09 14.54 1.93
C GLU A 7 5.19 13.68 1.34
N LEU A 8 5.08 13.31 0.07
CA LEU A 8 6.14 12.61 -0.63
C LEU A 8 7.44 13.43 -0.59
N HIS A 9 7.33 14.74 -0.84
CA HIS A 9 8.49 15.63 -0.78
C HIS A 9 8.99 15.81 0.64
N GLU A 10 8.09 16.07 1.59
CA GLU A 10 8.47 16.29 2.99
C GLU A 10 9.05 15.04 3.67
N GLU A 11 8.48 13.88 3.41
CA GLU A 11 8.87 12.64 4.10
C GLU A 11 10.04 11.94 3.44
N VAL A 12 10.10 11.90 2.12
CA VAL A 12 11.14 11.13 1.40
C VAL A 12 11.95 11.95 0.42
N GLY A 13 11.76 13.26 0.39
CA GLY A 13 12.59 14.15 -0.44
C GLY A 13 12.39 14.00 -1.94
N VAL A 14 11.29 13.41 -2.36
CA VAL A 14 10.99 13.23 -3.79
C VAL A 14 9.97 14.28 -4.21
N GLU A 15 10.38 15.14 -5.13
CA GLU A 15 9.52 16.19 -5.68
C GLU A 15 9.05 15.81 -7.07
N LEU A 16 7.74 15.65 -7.23
CA LEU A 16 7.13 15.28 -8.50
C LEU A 16 5.95 16.21 -8.81
N PRO A 17 5.71 16.50 -10.09
CA PRO A 17 4.59 17.36 -10.48
C PRO A 17 3.26 16.61 -10.40
N GLU A 18 2.17 17.35 -10.37
CA GLU A 18 0.82 16.79 -10.37
C GLU A 18 0.57 15.88 -11.58
N SER A 19 1.20 16.19 -12.71
CA SER A 19 1.09 15.38 -13.93
C SER A 19 1.67 13.97 -13.77
N SER A 20 2.44 13.70 -12.71
CA SER A 20 2.96 12.38 -12.40
C SER A 20 1.94 11.47 -11.71
N VAL A 21 0.82 12.01 -11.25
CA VAL A 21 -0.22 11.22 -10.60
C VAL A 21 -0.93 10.38 -11.65
N LEU A 22 -0.90 9.06 -11.49
CA LEU A 22 -1.57 8.13 -12.39
C LEU A 22 -3.04 7.95 -12.04
N GLY A 23 -3.38 8.04 -10.77
CA GLY A 23 -4.73 7.88 -10.30
C GLY A 23 -4.81 7.55 -8.83
N LEU A 24 -6.02 7.23 -8.40
CA LEU A 24 -6.32 6.85 -7.02
C LEU A 24 -6.75 5.39 -6.98
N LEU A 25 -6.33 4.69 -5.93
CA LEU A 25 -6.93 3.42 -5.57
C LEU A 25 -8.14 3.68 -4.66
N ASP A 26 -8.88 2.63 -4.34
CA ASP A 26 -10.08 2.76 -3.52
C ASP A 26 -9.73 3.14 -2.08
N ASP A 27 -10.64 3.88 -1.45
CA ASP A 27 -10.51 4.19 -0.03
C ASP A 27 -10.52 2.92 0.80
N TYR A 28 -9.64 2.88 1.79
CA TYR A 28 -9.59 1.78 2.75
C TYR A 28 -9.86 2.33 4.15
N PRO A 29 -10.97 1.94 4.78
CA PRO A 29 -11.26 2.35 6.16
C PRO A 29 -10.47 1.50 7.15
N THR A 30 -9.74 2.16 8.05
CA THR A 30 -8.96 1.46 9.08
C THR A 30 -9.81 1.21 10.32
N ARG A 31 -9.40 0.24 11.13
CA ARG A 31 -10.03 -0.05 12.42
C ARG A 31 -9.94 1.11 13.40
N SER A 32 -8.93 1.94 13.25
CA SER A 32 -8.75 3.12 14.11
C SER A 32 -9.64 4.31 13.74
N GLY A 33 -10.41 4.19 12.66
CA GLY A 33 -11.37 5.23 12.24
C GLY A 33 -10.86 6.17 11.17
N TYR A 34 -9.68 5.92 10.61
CA TYR A 34 -9.17 6.69 9.49
C TYR A 34 -9.61 6.07 8.16
N VAL A 35 -9.63 6.90 7.12
CA VAL A 35 -9.83 6.45 5.74
C VAL A 35 -8.58 6.79 4.96
N ILE A 36 -7.97 5.76 4.36
CA ILE A 36 -6.77 5.91 3.55
C ILE A 36 -7.18 5.94 2.08
N THR A 37 -6.78 6.98 1.37
CA THR A 37 -6.95 7.08 -0.08
C THR A 37 -5.58 6.98 -0.73
N PRO A 38 -5.22 5.82 -1.30
CA PRO A 38 -3.91 5.66 -1.93
C PRO A 38 -3.83 6.45 -3.24
N VAL A 39 -2.73 7.15 -3.44
CA VAL A 39 -2.44 7.89 -4.65
C VAL A 39 -1.29 7.21 -5.38
N VAL A 40 -1.51 6.80 -6.62
CA VAL A 40 -0.47 6.15 -7.43
C VAL A 40 0.24 7.21 -8.24
N ILE A 41 1.54 7.33 -8.02
CA ILE A 41 2.36 8.37 -8.63
C ILE A 41 3.48 7.70 -9.44
N TRP A 42 3.69 8.18 -10.67
CA TRP A 42 4.76 7.69 -11.54
C TRP A 42 6.03 8.48 -11.27
N GLY A 43 7.06 7.79 -10.79
CA GLY A 43 8.33 8.42 -10.46
C GLY A 43 9.27 8.65 -11.64
N GLY A 44 8.94 8.11 -12.79
CA GLY A 44 9.82 8.16 -13.95
C GLY A 44 10.92 7.12 -13.87
N GLY A 45 12.11 7.47 -14.29
CA GLY A 45 13.22 6.56 -14.33
C GLY A 45 13.80 6.28 -12.95
N ARG A 46 14.78 7.05 -12.54
CA ARG A 46 15.50 6.80 -11.30
C ARG A 46 15.12 7.83 -10.24
N LEU A 47 14.68 7.35 -9.09
CA LEU A 47 14.44 8.19 -7.92
C LEU A 47 15.50 7.95 -6.86
N ASP A 48 15.94 9.02 -6.22
CA ASP A 48 16.86 8.96 -5.07
C ASP A 48 16.12 9.49 -3.84
N PRO A 49 15.33 8.66 -3.16
CA PRO A 49 14.62 9.12 -1.98
C PRO A 49 15.57 9.45 -0.84
N SER A 50 15.25 10.54 -0.13
CA SER A 50 15.97 10.99 1.04
C SER A 50 14.99 11.05 2.21
N PRO A 51 14.81 9.96 2.95
CA PRO A 51 13.78 9.89 3.99
C PRO A 51 14.08 10.81 5.16
N ALA A 52 13.04 11.49 5.64
CA ALA A 52 13.12 12.31 6.84
C ALA A 52 13.26 11.39 8.06
N PRO A 53 14.34 11.50 8.86
CA PRO A 53 14.61 10.52 9.92
C PRO A 53 13.57 10.52 11.04
N ASP A 54 12.86 11.62 11.23
CA ASP A 54 11.84 11.72 12.29
C ASP A 54 10.49 11.11 11.89
N GLU A 55 10.26 10.91 10.60
CA GLU A 55 8.94 10.48 10.09
C GLU A 55 9.01 9.15 9.35
N VAL A 56 10.16 8.79 8.80
CA VAL A 56 10.31 7.61 7.96
C VAL A 56 11.42 6.72 8.51
N VAL A 57 11.06 5.51 8.90
CA VAL A 57 12.02 4.52 9.42
C VAL A 57 12.88 3.96 8.28
N ALA A 58 12.24 3.63 7.16
CA ALA A 58 12.92 3.04 6.01
C ALA A 58 12.12 3.25 4.73
N VAL A 59 12.83 3.25 3.60
CA VAL A 59 12.23 3.25 2.26
C VAL A 59 12.63 1.95 1.59
N TYR A 60 11.65 1.22 1.07
CA TYR A 60 11.90 -0.05 0.40
C TYR A 60 11.62 0.07 -1.09
N ARG A 61 12.52 -0.50 -1.89
CA ARG A 61 12.32 -0.65 -3.33
C ARG A 61 11.80 -2.05 -3.59
N VAL A 62 10.58 -2.13 -4.10
CA VAL A 62 9.92 -3.41 -4.35
C VAL A 62 9.69 -3.54 -5.85
N GLY A 63 10.23 -4.60 -6.44
CA GLY A 63 9.97 -4.89 -7.84
C GLY A 63 8.53 -5.35 -8.04
N LEU A 64 7.90 -4.95 -9.14
CA LEU A 64 6.51 -5.33 -9.41
C LEU A 64 6.34 -6.86 -9.47
N HIS A 65 7.37 -7.58 -9.95
CA HIS A 65 7.34 -9.05 -9.98
C HIS A 65 7.21 -9.67 -8.60
N GLN A 66 7.69 -8.98 -7.56
CA GLN A 66 7.57 -9.45 -6.17
C GLN A 66 6.12 -9.41 -5.67
N LEU A 67 5.30 -8.53 -6.22
CA LEU A 67 3.86 -8.50 -5.91
C LEU A 67 3.12 -9.67 -6.53
N GLN A 68 3.68 -10.30 -7.56
CA GLN A 68 3.07 -11.40 -8.31
C GLN A 68 3.60 -12.78 -7.90
N ARG A 69 4.14 -12.91 -6.69
CA ARG A 69 4.59 -14.20 -6.16
C ARG A 69 3.43 -15.20 -6.14
N GLU A 70 3.72 -16.46 -6.39
CA GLU A 70 2.70 -17.52 -6.38
C GLU A 70 2.10 -17.75 -4.99
N ASP A 71 2.86 -17.48 -3.93
CA ASP A 71 2.41 -17.61 -2.55
C ASP A 71 1.70 -16.33 -2.03
N SER A 72 1.39 -15.39 -2.90
CA SER A 72 0.73 -14.13 -2.57
C SER A 72 -0.55 -13.97 -3.40
N PRO A 73 -1.63 -13.43 -2.83
CA PRO A 73 -1.81 -13.09 -1.42
C PRO A 73 -2.12 -14.32 -0.58
N ARG A 74 -1.96 -14.17 0.75
CA ARG A 74 -2.44 -15.15 1.71
C ARG A 74 -3.59 -14.55 2.49
N PHE A 75 -4.60 -15.38 2.75
CA PHE A 75 -5.76 -14.95 3.54
C PHE A 75 -5.90 -15.89 4.72
N ILE A 76 -6.03 -15.32 5.92
CA ILE A 76 -6.25 -16.11 7.14
C ILE A 76 -7.54 -15.65 7.81
N SER A 77 -8.18 -16.59 8.50
CA SER A 77 -9.38 -16.30 9.28
C SER A 77 -9.02 -16.10 10.73
N ILE A 78 -9.68 -15.13 11.37
CA ILE A 78 -9.57 -14.90 12.81
C ILE A 78 -10.97 -14.96 13.43
N PRO A 79 -11.12 -15.40 14.69
CA PRO A 79 -12.44 -15.50 15.30
C PRO A 79 -13.10 -14.16 15.56
N GLU A 80 -12.33 -13.09 15.64
CA GLU A 80 -12.80 -11.73 15.96
C GLU A 80 -13.47 -11.01 14.78
N SER A 81 -13.35 -11.54 13.57
CA SER A 81 -13.94 -10.90 12.38
C SER A 81 -14.33 -11.95 11.33
N PRO A 82 -15.48 -11.78 10.64
CA PRO A 82 -15.84 -12.63 9.50
C PRO A 82 -15.02 -12.33 8.25
N ARG A 83 -14.32 -11.18 8.21
CA ARG A 83 -13.53 -10.76 7.05
C ARG A 83 -12.13 -11.39 7.10
N PRO A 84 -11.58 -11.83 5.96
CA PRO A 84 -10.25 -12.43 5.95
C PRO A 84 -9.16 -11.40 6.20
N VAL A 85 -8.14 -11.80 6.96
CA VAL A 85 -6.92 -11.01 7.14
C VAL A 85 -6.01 -11.27 5.96
N VAL A 86 -5.61 -10.19 5.26
CA VAL A 86 -4.70 -10.31 4.12
C VAL A 86 -3.25 -10.25 4.56
N GLN A 87 -2.42 -11.09 3.94
CA GLN A 87 -0.97 -11.11 4.14
C GLN A 87 -0.30 -11.11 2.77
N ILE A 88 0.56 -10.14 2.55
CA ILE A 88 1.35 -10.02 1.32
C ILE A 88 2.80 -10.34 1.65
N PRO A 89 3.32 -11.51 1.25
CA PRO A 89 4.72 -11.82 1.48
C PRO A 89 5.63 -10.98 0.56
N LEU A 90 6.57 -10.30 1.18
CA LEU A 90 7.63 -9.54 0.48
C LEU A 90 8.96 -9.90 1.14
N GLY A 91 9.85 -10.53 0.38
CA GLY A 91 11.07 -11.07 0.97
C GLY A 91 10.72 -12.09 2.05
N ASN A 92 11.20 -11.86 3.26
CA ASN A 92 10.91 -12.70 4.43
C ASN A 92 9.82 -12.10 5.33
N ASP A 93 9.22 -10.98 4.92
CA ASP A 93 8.21 -10.28 5.70
C ASP A 93 6.80 -10.59 5.19
N LEU A 94 5.83 -10.37 6.07
CA LEU A 94 4.41 -10.41 5.70
C LEU A 94 3.83 -9.02 5.93
N ILE A 95 3.29 -8.44 4.86
CA ILE A 95 2.68 -7.11 4.94
C ILE A 95 1.17 -7.27 5.08
N HIS A 96 0.63 -6.73 6.15
CA HIS A 96 -0.79 -6.80 6.48
C HIS A 96 -1.52 -5.53 6.04
N ALA A 97 -2.86 -5.56 6.08
CA ALA A 97 -3.65 -4.35 5.86
C ALA A 97 -3.39 -3.33 6.98
N PRO A 98 -3.44 -2.02 6.68
CA PRO A 98 -3.94 -1.45 5.42
C PRO A 98 -2.98 -1.52 4.25
N THR A 99 -1.68 -1.51 4.47
CA THR A 99 -0.68 -1.49 3.38
C THR A 99 -0.82 -2.71 2.47
N GLY A 100 -1.01 -3.90 3.03
CA GLY A 100 -1.18 -5.12 2.25
C GLY A 100 -2.40 -5.08 1.34
N ALA A 101 -3.49 -4.48 1.80
CA ALA A 101 -4.69 -4.32 0.98
C ALA A 101 -4.43 -3.38 -0.20
N VAL A 102 -3.71 -2.29 0.05
CA VAL A 102 -3.31 -1.34 -1.01
C VAL A 102 -2.43 -2.01 -2.06
N LEU A 103 -1.43 -2.78 -1.63
CA LEU A 103 -0.54 -3.50 -2.53
C LEU A 103 -1.29 -4.55 -3.35
N LEU A 104 -2.24 -5.23 -2.74
CA LEU A 104 -3.05 -6.22 -3.44
C LEU A 104 -3.92 -5.58 -4.51
N GLN A 105 -4.56 -4.45 -4.21
CA GLN A 105 -5.34 -3.72 -5.20
C GLN A 105 -4.46 -3.21 -6.34
N LEU A 106 -3.27 -2.72 -6.02
CA LEU A 106 -2.30 -2.28 -7.04
C LEU A 106 -1.96 -3.44 -7.99
N ARG A 107 -1.67 -4.62 -7.44
CA ARG A 107 -1.39 -5.81 -8.24
C ARG A 107 -2.57 -6.17 -9.12
N TRP A 108 -3.76 -6.30 -8.53
CA TRP A 108 -4.95 -6.69 -9.27
C TRP A 108 -5.27 -5.71 -10.39
N LEU A 109 -5.31 -4.41 -10.07
CA LEU A 109 -5.71 -3.40 -11.03
C LEU A 109 -4.65 -3.16 -12.10
N CYS A 110 -3.41 -2.96 -11.71
CA CYS A 110 -2.36 -2.51 -12.61
C CYS A 110 -1.64 -3.65 -13.33
N LEU A 111 -1.53 -4.82 -12.71
CA LEU A 111 -0.80 -5.94 -13.28
C LEU A 111 -1.69 -7.04 -13.85
N GLU A 112 -2.92 -7.17 -13.36
CA GLU A 112 -3.82 -8.26 -13.76
C GLU A 112 -5.15 -7.77 -14.36
N GLY A 113 -5.39 -6.46 -14.39
CA GLY A 113 -6.61 -5.89 -14.94
C GLY A 113 -7.88 -6.24 -14.15
N ARG A 114 -7.75 -6.50 -12.86
CA ARG A 114 -8.82 -6.93 -11.97
C ARG A 114 -9.34 -5.76 -11.14
N HIS A 115 -10.65 -5.58 -11.08
CA HIS A 115 -11.30 -4.47 -10.37
C HIS A 115 -12.04 -4.93 -9.11
N ASP A 116 -11.47 -5.86 -8.36
CA ASP A 116 -12.09 -6.34 -7.12
C ASP A 116 -11.81 -5.39 -5.95
N PRO A 117 -12.80 -5.15 -5.08
CA PRO A 117 -12.59 -4.30 -3.91
C PRO A 117 -11.70 -4.97 -2.87
N VAL A 118 -11.04 -4.16 -2.05
CA VAL A 118 -10.17 -4.63 -0.96
C VAL A 118 -10.58 -4.08 0.40
N ASP A 119 -11.64 -3.28 0.46
CA ASP A 119 -12.11 -2.65 1.69
C ASP A 119 -12.70 -3.65 2.71
N ASP A 120 -13.02 -4.85 2.25
CA ASP A 120 -13.48 -5.95 3.11
C ASP A 120 -12.34 -6.82 3.65
N LEU A 121 -11.09 -6.51 3.33
CA LEU A 121 -9.95 -7.23 3.88
C LEU A 121 -9.61 -6.70 5.26
N GLU A 122 -9.41 -7.62 6.21
CA GLU A 122 -9.25 -7.27 7.62
C GLU A 122 -7.80 -7.00 7.99
N GLN A 123 -7.62 -6.12 8.98
CA GLN A 123 -6.34 -5.92 9.63
C GLN A 123 -6.12 -7.01 10.68
N PRO A 124 -4.87 -7.40 10.96
CA PRO A 124 -4.59 -8.32 12.06
C PRO A 124 -4.90 -7.65 13.40
N LEU A 125 -5.19 -8.47 14.43
CA LEU A 125 -5.62 -7.94 15.72
C LEU A 125 -4.67 -6.91 16.32
N PHE A 126 -3.36 -7.12 16.16
CA PHE A 126 -2.39 -6.18 16.73
C PHE A 126 -2.47 -4.79 16.10
N ALA A 127 -3.10 -4.65 14.95
CA ALA A 127 -3.22 -3.39 14.21
C ALA A 127 -4.58 -2.69 14.42
N TRP A 128 -5.45 -3.24 15.27
CA TRP A 128 -6.80 -2.68 15.47
C TRP A 128 -6.83 -1.42 16.35
N LYS A 129 -5.76 -1.06 16.93
CA LYS A 129 -5.68 0.10 17.86
C LYS A 129 -5.50 1.42 17.13
#